data_503f9eb5af9741e754ffcc87ab9c3bbd
#
_entry.id   503f9eb5af9741e754ffcc87ab9c3bbd
#
_cell.length_a   1.000
_cell.length_b   1.000
_cell.length_c   1.000
_cell.angle_alpha   90.00
_cell.angle_beta   90.00
_cell.angle_gamma   90.00
#
_symmetry.space_group_name_H-M   'P 1'
#
loop_
_entity.id
_entity.type
_entity.pdbx_description
1 polymer ?
#
loop_
_entity_poly.entity_id
_entity_poly.type
_entity_poly.pdbx_seq_one_letter_code
_entity_poly.pdbx_strand_id
1 'polypeptide(L)'
;MSNVTVIDHPLIQHKLTIMRNKETSIAGFRRLLREIAHLMCYEVTRDLELEMIPIETPMARMDSPSIKGKKLVFASILRAGNGLLDGMLDLVPAARVAHIGIYRDHETLEPVEYYFKAPSNLEDRLIIVVDPMLATGNSATAAIEKLKERGANNIRFLCLLAAPEGIKNFNAAHPDVPVFTASIDSHLNEKGYIIPGLGDAGDRMYGTK
;
A
#
# COMPACT_ATOMS: atom_id res chain seq x y z
N MET A 1 -8.32 -19.75 3.78
CA MET A 1 -8.84 -18.84 2.74
C MET A 1 -7.78 -17.78 2.51
N SER A 2 -7.52 -17.38 1.27
CA SER A 2 -6.53 -16.33 1.00
C SER A 2 -7.02 -15.00 1.59
N ASN A 3 -6.22 -14.36 2.43
CA ASN A 3 -6.52 -13.06 3.04
C ASN A 3 -6.26 -11.93 2.03
N VAL A 4 -6.76 -12.09 0.78
CA VAL A 4 -6.53 -11.17 -0.34
C VAL A 4 -7.87 -10.67 -0.87
N THR A 5 -7.99 -9.35 -0.94
CA THR A 5 -9.14 -8.65 -1.52
C THR A 5 -8.70 -7.97 -2.81
N VAL A 6 -9.32 -8.36 -3.93
CA VAL A 6 -9.15 -7.66 -5.21
C VAL A 6 -10.17 -6.54 -5.30
N ILE A 7 -9.69 -5.32 -5.48
CA ILE A 7 -10.53 -4.13 -5.65
C ILE A 7 -10.80 -3.95 -7.15
N ASP A 8 -11.90 -4.52 -7.63
CA ASP A 8 -12.26 -4.61 -9.04
C ASP A 8 -13.13 -3.45 -9.56
N HIS A 9 -13.14 -2.34 -8.85
CA HIS A 9 -13.93 -1.17 -9.22
C HIS A 9 -13.63 -0.69 -10.65
N PRO A 10 -14.64 -0.44 -11.52
CA PRO A 10 -14.43 -0.11 -12.94
C PRO A 10 -13.49 1.06 -13.20
N LEU A 11 -13.53 2.12 -12.38
CA LEU A 11 -12.61 3.26 -12.52
C LEU A 11 -11.15 2.87 -12.23
N ILE A 12 -10.92 1.99 -11.27
CA ILE A 12 -9.57 1.48 -10.98
C ILE A 12 -9.07 0.67 -12.15
N GLN A 13 -9.88 -0.27 -12.67
CA GLN A 13 -9.52 -1.11 -13.79
C GLN A 13 -9.25 -0.31 -15.07
N HIS A 14 -10.08 0.69 -15.37
CA HIS A 14 -9.86 1.58 -16.50
C HIS A 14 -8.53 2.35 -16.40
N LYS A 15 -8.28 2.96 -15.23
CA LYS A 15 -7.01 3.70 -14.99
C LYS A 15 -5.80 2.78 -15.03
N LEU A 16 -5.93 1.57 -14.48
CA LEU A 16 -4.88 0.57 -14.51
C LEU A 16 -4.56 0.14 -15.95
N THR A 17 -5.57 -0.02 -16.82
CA THR A 17 -5.37 -0.31 -18.24
C THR A 17 -4.52 0.75 -18.93
N ILE A 18 -4.81 2.03 -18.72
CA ILE A 18 -4.02 3.13 -19.27
C ILE A 18 -2.59 3.12 -18.69
N MET A 19 -2.47 2.88 -17.39
CA MET A 19 -1.19 2.85 -16.68
C MET A 19 -0.26 1.72 -17.15
N ARG A 20 -0.82 0.55 -17.49
CA ARG A 20 -0.09 -0.60 -18.04
C ARG A 20 0.53 -0.31 -19.41
N ASN A 21 -0.09 0.55 -20.21
CA ASN A 21 0.42 0.86 -21.55
C ASN A 21 1.84 1.42 -21.46
N LYS A 22 2.76 0.83 -22.23
CA LYS A 22 4.18 1.21 -22.27
C LYS A 22 4.40 2.66 -22.74
N GLU A 23 3.49 3.20 -23.55
CA GLU A 23 3.53 4.58 -24.06
C GLU A 23 3.04 5.62 -23.02
N THR A 24 2.55 5.19 -21.87
CA THR A 24 2.12 6.13 -20.82
C THR A 24 3.32 6.90 -20.29
N SER A 25 3.29 8.22 -20.44
CA SER A 25 4.36 9.11 -20.01
C SER A 25 4.58 9.04 -18.48
N ILE A 26 5.77 9.46 -18.03
CA ILE A 26 6.10 9.55 -16.60
C ILE A 26 5.05 10.38 -15.85
N ALA A 27 4.67 11.54 -16.38
CA ALA A 27 3.66 12.41 -15.78
C ALA A 27 2.26 11.74 -15.73
N GLY A 28 1.90 11.03 -16.81
CA GLY A 28 0.67 10.24 -16.89
C GLY A 28 0.67 9.11 -15.87
N PHE A 29 1.77 8.39 -15.75
CA PHE A 29 1.93 7.29 -14.80
C PHE A 29 1.77 7.78 -13.34
N ARG A 30 2.46 8.85 -12.95
CA ARG A 30 2.34 9.47 -11.61
C ARG A 30 0.91 9.89 -11.31
N ARG A 31 0.25 10.56 -12.26
CA ARG A 31 -1.14 11.01 -12.10
C ARG A 31 -2.08 9.82 -11.89
N LEU A 32 -1.99 8.81 -12.75
CA LEU A 32 -2.83 7.62 -12.66
C LEU A 32 -2.62 6.86 -11.36
N LEU A 33 -1.35 6.70 -10.93
CA LEU A 33 -1.02 6.05 -9.65
C LEU A 33 -1.67 6.78 -8.47
N ARG A 34 -1.58 8.11 -8.44
CA ARG A 34 -2.20 8.95 -7.41
C ARG A 34 -3.74 8.83 -7.42
N GLU A 35 -4.37 8.86 -8.60
CA GLU A 35 -5.81 8.70 -8.76
C GLU A 35 -6.30 7.31 -8.31
N ILE A 36 -5.56 6.25 -8.65
CA ILE A 36 -5.87 4.89 -8.19
C ILE A 36 -5.67 4.78 -6.68
N ALA A 37 -4.61 5.39 -6.14
CA ALA A 37 -4.34 5.38 -4.70
C ALA A 37 -5.49 6.01 -3.88
N HIS A 38 -6.13 7.09 -4.37
CA HIS A 38 -7.33 7.65 -3.75
C HIS A 38 -8.45 6.60 -3.65
N LEU A 39 -8.76 5.94 -4.77
CA LEU A 39 -9.85 4.96 -4.83
C LEU A 39 -9.55 3.73 -3.97
N MET A 40 -8.32 3.25 -4.00
CA MET A 40 -7.91 2.12 -3.17
C MET A 40 -7.86 2.48 -1.68
N CYS A 41 -7.48 3.72 -1.33
CA CYS A 41 -7.51 4.21 0.04
C CYS A 41 -8.95 4.21 0.59
N TYR A 42 -9.91 4.65 -0.19
CA TYR A 42 -11.33 4.61 0.17
C TYR A 42 -11.79 3.17 0.47
N GLU A 43 -11.40 2.20 -0.34
CA GLU A 43 -11.77 0.79 -0.14
C GLU A 43 -11.05 0.14 1.05
N VAL A 44 -9.76 0.35 1.22
CA VAL A 44 -8.99 -0.25 2.32
C VAL A 44 -9.37 0.30 3.69
N THR A 45 -10.06 1.44 3.73
CA THR A 45 -10.54 2.09 4.96
C THR A 45 -12.04 1.91 5.21
N ARG A 46 -12.74 1.10 4.42
CA ARG A 46 -14.21 0.97 4.43
C ARG A 46 -14.79 0.52 5.78
N ASP A 47 -14.06 -0.27 6.53
CA ASP A 47 -14.48 -0.88 7.80
C ASP A 47 -13.91 -0.16 9.04
N LEU A 48 -13.43 1.08 8.90
CA LEU A 48 -13.01 1.86 10.04
C LEU A 48 -14.16 2.07 11.03
N GLU A 49 -13.87 1.82 12.31
CA GLU A 49 -14.84 2.06 13.37
C GLU A 49 -15.10 3.55 13.57
N LEU A 50 -16.36 3.88 13.86
CA LEU A 50 -16.79 5.23 14.17
C LEU A 50 -17.20 5.32 15.64
N GLU A 51 -17.00 6.49 16.24
CA GLU A 51 -17.52 6.87 17.54
C GLU A 51 -18.32 8.16 17.43
N MET A 52 -19.31 8.34 18.28
CA MET A 52 -20.11 9.56 18.32
C MET A 52 -19.41 10.61 19.20
N ILE A 53 -19.17 11.78 18.66
CA ILE A 53 -18.56 12.89 19.40
C ILE A 53 -19.49 14.10 19.40
N PRO A 54 -19.58 14.88 20.49
CA PRO A 54 -20.37 16.10 20.53
C PRO A 54 -19.70 17.19 19.65
N ILE A 55 -20.48 17.77 18.77
CA ILE A 55 -20.08 18.90 17.94
C ILE A 55 -21.11 20.01 18.01
N GLU A 56 -20.73 21.20 17.56
CA GLU A 56 -21.64 22.32 17.36
C GLU A 56 -21.62 22.75 15.90
N THR A 57 -22.78 22.66 15.25
CA THR A 57 -22.97 23.17 13.89
C THR A 57 -23.35 24.66 13.97
N PRO A 58 -23.36 25.40 12.86
CA PRO A 58 -23.87 26.78 12.88
C PRO A 58 -25.31 26.93 13.39
N MET A 59 -26.08 25.83 13.45
CA MET A 59 -27.50 25.85 13.80
C MET A 59 -27.80 25.22 15.17
N ALA A 60 -27.08 24.18 15.58
CA ALA A 60 -27.39 23.43 16.80
C ALA A 60 -26.24 22.55 17.26
N ARG A 61 -26.29 22.13 18.53
CA ARG A 61 -25.44 21.06 19.06
C ARG A 61 -26.00 19.70 18.67
N MET A 62 -25.11 18.74 18.34
CA MET A 62 -25.47 17.39 18.01
C MET A 62 -24.31 16.43 18.28
N ASP A 63 -24.60 15.11 18.37
CA ASP A 63 -23.59 14.06 18.28
C ASP A 63 -23.40 13.66 16.82
N SER A 64 -22.13 13.50 16.40
CA SER A 64 -21.77 13.20 15.03
C SER A 64 -20.70 12.12 14.94
N PRO A 65 -20.73 11.25 13.90
CA PRO A 65 -19.76 10.19 13.77
C PRO A 65 -18.36 10.73 13.41
N SER A 66 -17.35 10.21 14.10
CA SER A 66 -15.93 10.48 13.86
C SER A 66 -15.16 9.16 13.83
N ILE A 67 -14.04 9.10 13.12
CA ILE A 67 -13.19 7.91 13.14
C ILE A 67 -12.67 7.70 14.56
N LYS A 68 -12.94 6.50 15.11
CA LYS A 68 -12.54 6.11 16.45
C LYS A 68 -11.04 5.89 16.56
N GLY A 69 -10.48 6.26 17.69
CA GLY A 69 -9.10 5.93 18.06
C GLY A 69 -8.04 6.86 17.51
N LYS A 70 -6.81 6.33 17.37
CA LYS A 70 -5.66 7.11 16.92
C LYS A 70 -5.62 7.24 15.39
N LYS A 71 -4.95 8.30 14.92
CA LYS A 71 -4.74 8.53 13.48
C LYS A 71 -4.07 7.35 12.80
N LEU A 72 -4.51 7.06 11.56
CA LEU A 72 -3.92 6.05 10.70
C LEU A 72 -2.42 6.30 10.46
N VAL A 73 -1.69 5.23 10.15
CA VAL A 73 -0.32 5.31 9.64
C VAL A 73 -0.28 4.74 8.23
N PHE A 74 0.23 5.51 7.28
CA PHE A 74 0.59 5.01 5.96
C PHE A 74 2.09 4.74 5.94
N ALA A 75 2.47 3.49 5.71
CA ALA A 75 3.86 3.06 5.70
C ALA A 75 4.31 2.74 4.26
N SER A 76 5.13 3.61 3.69
CA SER A 76 5.64 3.45 2.33
C SER A 76 6.90 2.61 2.31
N ILE A 77 6.91 1.56 1.48
CA ILE A 77 8.15 0.86 1.11
C ILE A 77 8.85 1.68 0.03
N LEU A 78 10.01 2.22 0.37
CA LEU A 78 10.79 3.06 -0.53
C LEU A 78 11.37 2.23 -1.68
N ARG A 79 11.44 2.77 -2.89
CA ARG A 79 11.07 4.13 -3.33
C ARG A 79 9.65 4.21 -3.89
N ALA A 80 9.18 3.14 -4.57
CA ALA A 80 7.96 3.14 -5.37
C ALA A 80 6.67 3.32 -4.56
N GLY A 81 6.64 2.90 -3.29
CA GLY A 81 5.51 3.10 -2.37
C GLY A 81 5.09 4.56 -2.20
N ASN A 82 6.03 5.52 -2.39
CA ASN A 82 5.71 6.94 -2.27
C ASN A 82 4.63 7.41 -3.26
N GLY A 83 4.54 6.78 -4.44
CA GLY A 83 3.51 7.16 -5.41
C GLY A 83 2.08 6.82 -4.94
N LEU A 84 1.91 5.72 -4.19
CA LEU A 84 0.63 5.40 -3.53
C LEU A 84 0.42 6.30 -2.30
N LEU A 85 1.47 6.50 -1.50
CA LEU A 85 1.42 7.32 -0.29
C LEU A 85 0.90 8.73 -0.57
N ASP A 86 1.40 9.39 -1.62
CA ASP A 86 0.99 10.74 -1.99
C ASP A 86 -0.52 10.84 -2.22
N GLY A 87 -1.09 9.91 -2.99
CA GLY A 87 -2.52 9.86 -3.23
C GLY A 87 -3.33 9.58 -1.96
N MET A 88 -2.86 8.69 -1.10
CA MET A 88 -3.56 8.37 0.14
C MET A 88 -3.54 9.55 1.13
N LEU A 89 -2.46 10.33 1.17
CA LEU A 89 -2.37 11.53 1.99
C LEU A 89 -3.30 12.66 1.51
N ASP A 90 -3.57 12.75 0.22
CA ASP A 90 -4.58 13.70 -0.28
C ASP A 90 -5.97 13.40 0.28
N LEU A 91 -6.31 12.11 0.43
CA LEU A 91 -7.61 11.69 0.96
C LEU A 91 -7.65 11.75 2.50
N VAL A 92 -6.55 11.37 3.16
CA VAL A 92 -6.45 11.35 4.63
C VAL A 92 -5.24 12.16 5.10
N PRO A 93 -5.29 13.51 5.00
CA PRO A 93 -4.13 14.37 5.28
C PRO A 93 -3.68 14.36 6.74
N ALA A 94 -4.54 13.91 7.65
CA ALA A 94 -4.22 13.75 9.07
C ALA A 94 -3.47 12.47 9.41
N ALA A 95 -3.31 11.51 8.47
CA ALA A 95 -2.57 10.28 8.69
C ALA A 95 -1.11 10.56 9.08
N ARG A 96 -0.54 9.66 9.86
CA ARG A 96 0.91 9.65 10.12
C ARG A 96 1.61 8.88 9.02
N VAL A 97 2.89 9.15 8.83
CA VAL A 97 3.69 8.51 7.78
C VAL A 97 4.84 7.73 8.39
N ALA A 98 5.05 6.54 7.86
CA ALA A 98 6.26 5.76 8.05
C ALA A 98 6.94 5.53 6.69
N HIS A 99 8.27 5.50 6.69
CA HIS A 99 9.06 5.13 5.52
C HIS A 99 9.96 3.96 5.88
N ILE A 100 9.96 2.95 5.02
CA ILE A 100 10.72 1.72 5.19
C ILE A 100 11.57 1.53 3.93
N GLY A 101 12.88 1.65 4.08
CA GLY A 101 13.84 1.42 3.02
C GLY A 101 14.41 0.01 3.13
N ILE A 102 14.10 -0.81 2.12
CA ILE A 102 14.61 -2.18 2.01
C ILE A 102 15.24 -2.33 0.63
N TYR A 103 16.45 -2.87 0.56
CA TYR A 103 17.03 -3.33 -0.69
C TYR A 103 17.36 -4.82 -0.61
N ARG A 104 17.50 -5.45 -1.75
CA ARG A 104 17.95 -6.83 -1.83
C ARG A 104 19.46 -6.85 -1.93
N ASP A 105 20.11 -7.50 -0.99
CA ASP A 105 21.55 -7.70 -1.03
C ASP A 105 21.95 -8.49 -2.28
N HIS A 106 22.99 -8.07 -2.98
CA HIS A 106 23.40 -8.67 -4.25
C HIS A 106 24.08 -10.03 -4.09
N GLU A 107 24.67 -10.29 -2.92
CA GLU A 107 25.40 -11.54 -2.63
C GLU A 107 24.51 -12.56 -1.94
N THR A 108 23.81 -12.14 -0.87
CA THR A 108 22.97 -13.03 -0.06
C THR A 108 21.57 -13.18 -0.60
N LEU A 109 21.13 -12.23 -1.46
CA LEU A 109 19.76 -12.09 -1.97
C LEU A 109 18.71 -11.84 -0.87
N GLU A 110 19.14 -11.57 0.36
CA GLU A 110 18.26 -11.26 1.48
C GLU A 110 17.84 -9.79 1.50
N PRO A 111 16.66 -9.48 2.07
CA PRO A 111 16.21 -8.11 2.25
C PRO A 111 16.98 -7.44 3.39
N VAL A 112 17.61 -6.30 3.10
CA VAL A 112 18.36 -5.49 4.06
C VAL A 112 17.64 -4.16 4.29
N GLU A 113 17.34 -3.85 5.57
CA GLU A 113 16.81 -2.55 5.97
C GLU A 113 17.95 -1.52 5.95
N TYR A 114 17.80 -0.45 5.17
CA TYR A 114 18.73 0.69 5.17
C TYR A 114 18.12 1.98 5.73
N TYR A 115 16.81 2.01 5.88
CA TYR A 115 16.10 3.16 6.45
C TYR A 115 14.79 2.72 7.10
N PHE A 116 14.55 3.19 8.31
CA PHE A 116 13.28 3.03 8.99
C PHE A 116 12.95 4.29 9.80
N LYS A 117 11.84 4.91 9.50
CA LYS A 117 11.30 6.03 10.28
C LYS A 117 9.79 5.87 10.40
N ALA A 118 9.30 5.77 11.63
CA ALA A 118 7.88 5.60 11.91
C ALA A 118 7.47 6.44 13.13
N PRO A 119 6.18 6.73 13.31
CA PRO A 119 5.65 7.32 14.54
C PRO A 119 5.86 6.38 15.73
N SER A 120 5.86 6.95 16.94
CA SER A 120 5.74 6.17 18.18
C SER A 120 4.32 5.56 18.34
N ASN A 121 4.20 4.56 19.22
CA ASN A 121 2.93 3.90 19.58
C ASN A 121 2.24 3.27 18.37
N LEU A 122 2.96 2.41 17.64
CA LEU A 122 2.43 1.67 16.49
C LEU A 122 1.37 0.64 16.92
N GLU A 123 1.46 0.15 18.15
CA GLU A 123 0.56 -0.83 18.76
C GLU A 123 -0.90 -0.40 18.80
N ASP A 124 -1.16 0.91 18.87
CA ASP A 124 -2.51 1.48 18.98
C ASP A 124 -3.08 1.98 17.65
N ARG A 125 -2.43 1.65 16.52
CA ARG A 125 -2.76 2.25 15.22
C ARG A 125 -3.05 1.20 14.16
N LEU A 126 -3.99 1.52 13.27
CA LEU A 126 -4.06 0.82 11.99
C LEU A 126 -2.94 1.35 11.07
N ILE A 127 -2.12 0.43 10.58
CA ILE A 127 -1.02 0.72 9.66
C ILE A 127 -1.36 0.13 8.30
N ILE A 128 -1.36 0.96 7.27
CA ILE A 128 -1.53 0.53 5.89
C ILE A 128 -0.18 0.65 5.19
N VAL A 129 0.44 -0.49 4.93
CA VAL A 129 1.72 -0.58 4.23
C VAL A 129 1.47 -0.56 2.73
N VAL A 130 2.21 0.26 2.00
CA VAL A 130 2.01 0.46 0.57
C VAL A 130 3.26 0.20 -0.25
N ASP A 131 3.09 -0.61 -1.29
CA ASP A 131 4.07 -0.84 -2.36
C ASP A 131 3.29 -1.13 -3.65
N PRO A 132 3.58 -0.50 -4.79
CA PRO A 132 2.87 -0.78 -6.03
C PRO A 132 2.86 -2.25 -6.48
N MET A 133 3.90 -3.01 -6.14
CA MET A 133 4.11 -4.35 -6.70
C MET A 133 4.33 -5.40 -5.60
N LEU A 134 3.44 -6.39 -5.50
CA LEU A 134 3.68 -7.60 -4.72
C LEU A 134 4.17 -8.72 -5.67
N ALA A 135 5.45 -8.64 -6.06
CA ALA A 135 6.06 -9.58 -7.01
C ALA A 135 6.51 -10.88 -6.32
N THR A 136 7.73 -10.93 -5.77
CA THR A 136 8.19 -12.09 -4.98
C THR A 136 7.68 -12.11 -3.55
N GLY A 137 7.24 -10.96 -3.04
CA GLY A 137 6.80 -10.77 -1.65
C GLY A 137 7.91 -10.45 -0.66
N ASN A 138 9.19 -10.58 -1.02
CA ASN A 138 10.31 -10.47 -0.09
C ASN A 138 10.37 -9.09 0.61
N SER A 139 10.30 -8.00 -0.15
CA SER A 139 10.35 -6.64 0.44
C SER A 139 9.14 -6.36 1.33
N ALA A 140 7.94 -6.77 0.89
CA ALA A 140 6.72 -6.63 1.67
C ALA A 140 6.79 -7.42 2.97
N THR A 141 7.22 -8.69 2.91
CA THR A 141 7.40 -9.55 4.08
C THR A 141 8.38 -8.94 5.08
N ALA A 142 9.55 -8.52 4.62
CA ALA A 142 10.54 -7.89 5.50
C ALA A 142 10.04 -6.58 6.11
N ALA A 143 9.31 -5.76 5.36
CA ALA A 143 8.74 -4.50 5.87
C ALA A 143 7.72 -4.75 6.98
N ILE A 144 6.84 -5.75 6.80
CA ILE A 144 5.85 -6.13 7.82
C ILE A 144 6.55 -6.67 9.07
N GLU A 145 7.57 -7.51 8.91
CA GLU A 145 8.37 -8.04 10.02
C GLU A 145 8.97 -6.89 10.85
N LYS A 146 9.60 -5.91 10.17
CA LYS A 146 10.18 -4.75 10.84
C LYS A 146 9.16 -3.87 11.58
N LEU A 147 7.94 -3.78 11.08
CA LEU A 147 6.86 -3.10 11.79
C LEU A 147 6.40 -3.90 13.02
N LYS A 148 6.24 -5.22 12.90
CA LYS A 148 5.86 -6.10 14.02
C LYS A 148 6.92 -6.11 15.14
N GLU A 149 8.21 -6.16 14.79
CA GLU A 149 9.32 -6.03 15.74
C GLU A 149 9.24 -4.72 16.57
N ARG A 150 8.59 -3.68 16.01
CA ARG A 150 8.40 -2.37 16.66
C ARG A 150 7.01 -2.17 17.27
N GLY A 151 6.28 -3.28 17.49
CA GLY A 151 5.01 -3.31 18.21
C GLY A 151 3.76 -3.13 17.35
N ALA A 152 3.87 -3.04 16.03
CA ALA A 152 2.70 -2.97 15.16
C ALA A 152 1.93 -4.30 15.17
N ASN A 153 0.62 -4.26 15.43
CA ASN A 153 -0.24 -5.44 15.54
C ASN A 153 -1.50 -5.38 14.66
N ASN A 154 -1.84 -4.21 14.12
CA ASN A 154 -2.97 -4.02 13.21
C ASN A 154 -2.46 -3.46 11.88
N ILE A 155 -2.13 -4.37 10.95
CA ILE A 155 -1.46 -4.03 9.69
C ILE A 155 -2.32 -4.52 8.52
N ARG A 156 -2.40 -3.70 7.46
CA ARG A 156 -2.92 -4.05 6.13
C ARG A 156 -1.84 -3.79 5.10
N PHE A 157 -1.79 -4.61 4.06
CA PHE A 157 -0.89 -4.41 2.93
C PHE A 157 -1.70 -4.03 1.69
N LEU A 158 -1.30 -2.96 1.00
CA LEU A 158 -1.94 -2.43 -0.19
C LEU A 158 -0.94 -2.38 -1.34
N CYS A 159 -1.26 -3.05 -2.44
CA CYS A 159 -0.46 -2.97 -3.67
C CYS A 159 -1.36 -2.74 -4.89
N LEU A 160 -0.77 -2.24 -5.97
CA LEU A 160 -1.46 -2.05 -7.24
C LEU A 160 -1.60 -3.38 -8.00
N LEU A 161 -0.51 -4.13 -8.11
CA LEU A 161 -0.47 -5.45 -8.75
C LEU A 161 0.16 -6.48 -7.83
N ALA A 162 -0.37 -7.70 -7.90
CA ALA A 162 0.19 -8.85 -7.19
C ALA A 162 0.41 -10.04 -8.15
N ALA A 163 1.45 -10.83 -7.88
CA ALA A 163 1.64 -12.14 -8.48
C ALA A 163 1.20 -13.25 -7.50
N PRO A 164 0.68 -14.39 -7.99
CA PRO A 164 0.31 -15.52 -7.14
C PRO A 164 1.46 -16.00 -6.24
N GLU A 165 2.68 -15.99 -6.75
CA GLU A 165 3.90 -16.38 -6.02
C GLU A 165 4.15 -15.42 -4.84
N GLY A 166 4.03 -14.11 -5.07
CA GLY A 166 4.20 -13.09 -4.03
C GLY A 166 3.13 -13.19 -2.95
N ILE A 167 1.86 -13.38 -3.35
CA ILE A 167 0.76 -13.60 -2.42
C ILE A 167 1.01 -14.84 -1.56
N LYS A 168 1.44 -15.95 -2.18
CA LYS A 168 1.73 -17.20 -1.47
C LYS A 168 2.83 -17.02 -0.42
N ASN A 169 3.94 -16.39 -0.82
CA ASN A 169 5.09 -16.16 0.06
C ASN A 169 4.71 -15.19 1.20
N PHE A 170 4.03 -14.10 0.89
CA PHE A 170 3.58 -13.13 1.87
C PHE A 170 2.60 -13.74 2.89
N ASN A 171 1.58 -14.47 2.43
CA ASN A 171 0.60 -15.10 3.30
C ASN A 171 1.19 -16.23 4.16
N ALA A 172 2.24 -16.91 3.68
CA ALA A 172 2.96 -17.92 4.48
C ALA A 172 3.70 -17.30 5.67
N ALA A 173 4.28 -16.10 5.48
CA ALA A 173 4.99 -15.37 6.52
C ALA A 173 4.05 -14.57 7.44
N HIS A 174 3.00 -13.96 6.87
CA HIS A 174 2.08 -13.06 7.58
C HIS A 174 0.61 -13.39 7.28
N PRO A 175 0.11 -14.55 7.74
CA PRO A 175 -1.28 -14.97 7.50
C PRO A 175 -2.33 -14.05 8.16
N ASP A 176 -1.91 -13.24 9.12
CA ASP A 176 -2.71 -12.29 9.88
C ASP A 176 -2.83 -10.91 9.20
N VAL A 177 -2.07 -10.65 8.11
CA VAL A 177 -2.06 -9.37 7.44
C VAL A 177 -2.89 -9.43 6.13
N PRO A 178 -4.06 -8.77 6.06
CA PRO A 178 -4.86 -8.75 4.84
C PRO A 178 -4.16 -7.97 3.73
N VAL A 179 -4.26 -8.49 2.51
CA VAL A 179 -3.71 -7.90 1.29
C VAL A 179 -4.83 -7.32 0.45
N PHE A 180 -4.66 -6.08 0.01
CA PHE A 180 -5.55 -5.40 -0.92
C PHE A 180 -4.79 -5.12 -2.21
N THR A 181 -5.36 -5.47 -3.36
CA THR A 181 -4.72 -5.26 -4.67
C THR A 181 -5.75 -4.87 -5.72
N ALA A 182 -5.34 -4.10 -6.73
CA ALA A 182 -6.22 -3.78 -7.86
C ALA A 182 -6.27 -4.91 -8.89
N SER A 183 -5.22 -5.75 -8.98
CA SER A 183 -5.21 -6.92 -9.87
C SER A 183 -4.24 -7.99 -9.37
N ILE A 184 -4.61 -9.25 -9.59
CA ILE A 184 -3.70 -10.38 -9.49
C ILE A 184 -3.38 -10.80 -10.92
N ASP A 185 -2.11 -10.69 -11.28
CA ASP A 185 -1.62 -11.02 -12.62
C ASP A 185 -1.19 -12.50 -12.71
N SER A 186 -0.71 -12.93 -13.88
CA SER A 186 -0.58 -14.35 -14.20
C SER A 186 0.54 -15.06 -13.40
N HIS A 187 1.76 -14.51 -13.42
CA HIS A 187 2.95 -15.13 -12.84
C HIS A 187 4.14 -14.17 -12.81
N LEU A 188 5.26 -14.62 -12.26
CA LEU A 188 6.56 -13.95 -12.37
C LEU A 188 7.39 -14.54 -13.51
N ASN A 189 8.09 -13.67 -14.26
CA ASN A 189 9.11 -14.15 -15.18
C ASN A 189 10.42 -14.53 -14.44
N GLU A 190 11.42 -15.04 -15.18
CA GLU A 190 12.72 -15.46 -14.65
C GLU A 190 13.48 -14.34 -13.91
N LYS A 191 13.19 -13.08 -14.21
CA LYS A 191 13.80 -11.91 -13.56
C LYS A 191 12.96 -11.38 -12.36
N GLY A 192 11.86 -12.05 -12.03
CA GLY A 192 10.97 -11.66 -10.92
C GLY A 192 10.02 -10.52 -11.23
N TYR A 193 9.80 -10.18 -12.51
CA TYR A 193 8.78 -9.21 -12.91
C TYR A 193 7.42 -9.86 -13.07
N ILE A 194 6.37 -9.16 -12.67
CA ILE A 194 4.97 -9.59 -12.84
C ILE A 194 4.60 -9.55 -14.34
N ILE A 195 3.95 -10.62 -14.82
CA ILE A 195 3.47 -10.78 -16.18
C ILE A 195 1.94 -10.91 -16.19
N PRO A 196 1.20 -10.11 -17.01
CA PRO A 196 1.67 -9.10 -17.96
C PRO A 196 2.23 -7.84 -17.29
N GLY A 197 1.88 -7.55 -16.03
CA GLY A 197 2.44 -6.47 -15.24
C GLY A 197 2.27 -5.07 -15.81
N LEU A 198 3.20 -4.21 -15.46
CA LEU A 198 3.34 -2.85 -15.95
C LEU A 198 4.82 -2.40 -16.08
N GLY A 199 5.76 -3.36 -15.97
CA GLY A 199 7.18 -3.08 -15.89
C GLY A 199 7.63 -2.74 -14.45
N ASP A 200 8.72 -2.00 -14.33
CA ASP A 200 9.19 -1.48 -13.04
C ASP A 200 8.45 -0.20 -12.66
N ALA A 201 7.68 -0.24 -11.59
CA ALA A 201 6.88 0.90 -11.14
C ALA A 201 7.75 2.09 -10.69
N GLY A 202 8.88 1.81 -10.06
CA GLY A 202 9.83 2.84 -9.61
C GLY A 202 10.47 3.57 -10.80
N ASP A 203 10.97 2.83 -11.77
CA ASP A 203 11.59 3.39 -12.97
C ASP A 203 10.56 4.19 -13.80
N ARG A 204 9.35 3.64 -13.97
CA ARG A 204 8.27 4.35 -14.69
C ARG A 204 7.81 5.61 -13.98
N MET A 205 7.84 5.62 -12.66
CA MET A 205 7.43 6.78 -11.86
C MET A 205 8.53 7.84 -11.77
N TYR A 206 9.80 7.41 -11.65
CA TYR A 206 10.92 8.35 -11.43
C TYR A 206 11.72 8.66 -12.68
N GLY A 207 11.52 7.91 -13.76
CA GLY A 207 12.27 8.11 -15.00
C GLY A 207 13.74 7.72 -14.86
N THR A 208 14.02 6.63 -14.14
CA THR A 208 15.39 6.18 -13.82
C THR A 208 15.95 5.17 -14.82
N LYS A 209 15.23 4.86 -15.89
CA LYS A 209 15.70 4.14 -17.09
C LYS A 209 15.27 4.83 -18.35
#